data_a3f872d4b1ec9b60a7470c38b1fc9e30
#
_entry.id   a3f872d4b1ec9b60a7470c38b1fc9e30
#
_cell.length_a   1.000
_cell.length_b   1.000
_cell.length_c   1.000
_cell.angle_alpha   90.00
_cell.angle_beta   90.00
_cell.angle_gamma   90.00
#
_symmetry.space_group_name_H-M   'P 1'
#
loop_
_entity.id
_entity.type
_entity.pdbx_description
1 polymer ?
#
loop_
_entity_poly.entity_id
_entity_poly.type
_entity_poly.pdbx_seq_one_letter_code
_entity_poly.pdbx_strand_id
1 'polypeptide(L)'
;RACAPYGIDVVYYFHRYLALVLLALIAAHALIASAVDPTAVGPLDPRRAPAVMSIGRLALLLLIVIVVSSLWRKRLGIEYDRWRLLHALLAVLALLAAVTHVDGASSYLTSPAKRLAWLALTLAWLAVIVHVRVLRPLRLRQRPYRVSAVRREQGRTCTLTLAPVGHAGFGFQPGQFAWLSLRSSPFVLREHPFSFASAPAADGSVAFTIKALGDFSASIGDVAVGETAYVDGPYGAFSCDRHPEARGLVFVAGGVGIAPVMSMLRALAERDDRRPLLLFYGNRVDENVVFREELEALSRRLNLRVVHILGEPPPHWDGEQGLLRTDIVARHLPADHTGWHAYVCGPTPMIRIAERALSELGVPARHVHSEIFDLA
;
A
#
# COMPACT_ATOMS: atom_id res chain seq x y z
N ARG A 1 8.74 1.86 2.49
CA ARG A 1 8.58 3.32 2.55
C ARG A 1 9.76 4.10 1.98
N ALA A 2 10.98 3.55 1.99
CA ALA A 2 12.11 4.14 1.27
C ALA A 2 12.00 4.04 -0.25
N CYS A 3 11.03 3.24 -0.76
CA CYS A 3 10.81 3.00 -2.18
C CYS A 3 9.61 3.81 -2.69
N ALA A 4 9.55 5.10 -2.35
CA ALA A 4 8.48 6.01 -2.74
C ALA A 4 8.11 6.06 -4.25
N PRO A 5 9.02 5.74 -5.22
CA PRO A 5 8.65 5.74 -6.63
C PRO A 5 7.85 4.50 -7.07
N TYR A 6 7.77 3.47 -6.22
CA TYR A 6 7.04 2.24 -6.53
C TYR A 6 5.75 2.13 -5.71
N GLY A 7 4.73 1.48 -6.24
CA GLY A 7 3.53 1.13 -5.51
C GLY A 7 3.85 0.21 -4.31
N ILE A 8 3.03 0.23 -3.29
CA ILE A 8 3.22 -0.58 -2.08
C ILE A 8 3.14 -2.08 -2.40
N ASP A 9 2.34 -2.47 -3.38
CA ASP A 9 2.19 -3.81 -3.92
C ASP A 9 3.50 -4.37 -4.46
N VAL A 10 4.27 -3.57 -5.23
CA VAL A 10 5.59 -3.94 -5.74
C VAL A 10 6.57 -4.21 -4.60
N VAL A 11 6.55 -3.38 -3.55
CA VAL A 11 7.41 -3.55 -2.37
C VAL A 11 7.08 -4.83 -1.61
N TYR A 12 5.79 -5.14 -1.42
CA TYR A 12 5.37 -6.39 -0.76
C TYR A 12 5.69 -7.62 -1.60
N TYR A 13 5.48 -7.55 -2.91
CA TYR A 13 5.84 -8.63 -3.83
C TYR A 13 7.34 -8.93 -3.74
N PHE A 14 8.17 -7.91 -3.87
CA PHE A 14 9.63 -8.03 -3.77
C PHE A 14 10.07 -8.61 -2.42
N HIS A 15 9.53 -8.07 -1.31
CA HIS A 15 9.82 -8.56 0.04
C HIS A 15 9.47 -10.05 0.21
N ARG A 16 8.32 -10.48 -0.30
CA ARG A 16 7.89 -11.87 -0.24
C ARG A 16 8.87 -12.81 -0.94
N TYR A 17 9.26 -12.50 -2.18
CA TYR A 17 10.16 -13.38 -2.93
C TYR A 17 11.57 -13.33 -2.38
N LEU A 18 12.05 -12.18 -1.95
CA LEU A 18 13.36 -12.05 -1.29
C LEU A 18 13.42 -12.90 -0.01
N ALA A 19 12.34 -12.92 0.80
CA ALA A 19 12.28 -13.74 2.01
C ALA A 19 12.32 -15.25 1.69
N LEU A 20 11.68 -15.71 0.60
CA LEU A 20 11.75 -17.11 0.16
C LEU A 20 13.14 -17.49 -0.33
N VAL A 21 13.79 -16.64 -1.12
CA VAL A 21 15.16 -16.86 -1.57
C VAL A 21 16.12 -16.90 -0.38
N LEU A 22 15.98 -15.96 0.57
CA LEU A 22 16.77 -15.92 1.78
C LEU A 22 16.61 -17.21 2.61
N LEU A 23 15.37 -17.67 2.81
CA LEU A 23 15.12 -18.92 3.51
C LEU A 23 15.78 -20.11 2.82
N ALA A 24 15.69 -20.20 1.49
CA ALA A 24 16.33 -21.27 0.71
C ALA A 24 17.86 -21.26 0.85
N LEU A 25 18.48 -20.08 0.78
CA LEU A 25 19.93 -19.90 0.92
C LEU A 25 20.42 -20.25 2.35
N ILE A 26 19.69 -19.83 3.40
CA ILE A 26 20.05 -20.16 4.78
C ILE A 26 19.85 -21.64 5.08
N ALA A 27 18.78 -22.25 4.55
CA ALA A 27 18.58 -23.69 4.66
C ALA A 27 19.69 -24.47 3.95
N ALA A 28 20.06 -24.09 2.74
CA ALA A 28 21.18 -24.68 2.01
C ALA A 28 22.50 -24.52 2.77
N HIS A 29 22.77 -23.34 3.35
CA HIS A 29 23.95 -23.11 4.20
C HIS A 29 23.98 -24.10 5.39
N ALA A 30 22.88 -24.25 6.11
CA ALA A 30 22.79 -25.17 7.25
C ALA A 30 23.02 -26.64 6.86
N LEU A 31 22.47 -27.06 5.70
CA LEU A 31 22.64 -28.41 5.16
C LEU A 31 24.10 -28.67 4.74
N ILE A 32 24.70 -27.73 3.99
CA ILE A 32 26.09 -27.83 3.53
C ILE A 32 27.05 -27.86 4.73
N ALA A 33 26.86 -26.96 5.71
CA ALA A 33 27.68 -26.94 6.90
C ALA A 33 27.60 -28.27 7.67
N SER A 34 26.40 -28.84 7.81
CA SER A 34 26.18 -30.13 8.47
C SER A 34 26.79 -31.31 7.71
N ALA A 35 26.86 -31.23 6.37
CA ALA A 35 27.45 -32.28 5.54
C ALA A 35 28.97 -32.19 5.47
N VAL A 36 29.54 -30.99 5.48
CA VAL A 36 30.97 -30.73 5.32
C VAL A 36 31.73 -30.91 6.64
N ASP A 37 31.17 -30.37 7.75
CA ASP A 37 31.77 -30.47 9.06
C ASP A 37 30.72 -30.74 10.15
N PRO A 38 30.24 -31.98 10.25
CA PRO A 38 29.23 -32.36 11.24
C PRO A 38 29.74 -32.23 12.68
N THR A 39 31.06 -32.28 12.91
CA THR A 39 31.65 -32.16 14.22
C THR A 39 31.62 -30.72 14.73
N ALA A 40 31.93 -29.77 13.90
CA ALA A 40 31.82 -28.35 14.23
C ALA A 40 30.35 -27.90 14.42
N VAL A 41 29.44 -28.42 13.64
CA VAL A 41 27.98 -28.12 13.75
C VAL A 41 27.41 -28.75 15.04
N GLY A 42 27.89 -29.94 15.44
CA GLY A 42 27.47 -30.66 16.61
C GLY A 42 26.06 -31.24 16.54
N PRO A 43 25.63 -31.96 17.60
CA PRO A 43 24.32 -32.63 17.63
C PRO A 43 23.15 -31.63 17.62
N LEU A 44 21.94 -32.12 17.33
CA LEU A 44 20.73 -31.29 17.35
C LEU A 44 20.30 -30.89 18.78
N ASP A 45 20.71 -31.64 19.79
CA ASP A 45 20.45 -31.32 21.20
C ASP A 45 21.18 -30.02 21.58
N PRO A 46 20.45 -28.91 21.87
CA PRO A 46 21.08 -27.61 22.18
C PRO A 46 21.93 -27.60 23.45
N ARG A 47 21.76 -28.60 24.32
CA ARG A 47 22.54 -28.76 25.53
C ARG A 47 23.96 -29.34 25.30
N ARG A 48 24.11 -30.02 24.14
CA ARG A 48 25.35 -30.69 23.74
C ARG A 48 26.03 -30.02 22.53
N ALA A 49 25.27 -29.22 21.78
CA ALA A 49 25.80 -28.48 20.64
C ALA A 49 26.52 -27.20 21.07
N PRO A 50 27.49 -26.68 20.29
CA PRO A 50 28.04 -25.36 20.51
C PRO A 50 26.94 -24.31 20.53
N ALA A 51 27.00 -23.37 21.48
CA ALA A 51 25.99 -22.34 21.67
C ALA A 51 25.75 -21.52 20.40
N VAL A 52 26.83 -21.17 19.66
CA VAL A 52 26.79 -20.44 18.40
C VAL A 52 25.97 -21.18 17.33
N MET A 53 26.12 -22.51 17.25
CA MET A 53 25.35 -23.32 16.28
C MET A 53 23.88 -23.45 16.69
N SER A 54 23.61 -23.55 17.99
CA SER A 54 22.23 -23.51 18.51
C SER A 54 21.54 -22.19 18.22
N ILE A 55 22.24 -21.07 18.32
CA ILE A 55 21.73 -19.73 17.97
C ILE A 55 21.46 -19.64 16.45
N GLY A 56 22.34 -20.18 15.60
CA GLY A 56 22.11 -20.24 14.15
C GLY A 56 20.87 -21.06 13.77
N ARG A 57 20.68 -22.21 14.44
CA ARG A 57 19.44 -23.03 14.28
C ARG A 57 18.20 -22.28 14.74
N LEU A 58 18.29 -21.53 15.84
CA LEU A 58 17.19 -20.68 16.30
C LEU A 58 16.85 -19.61 15.28
N ALA A 59 17.85 -18.94 14.67
CA ALA A 59 17.63 -17.96 13.63
C ALA A 59 16.90 -18.56 12.42
N LEU A 60 17.32 -19.74 11.96
CA LEU A 60 16.64 -20.47 10.88
C LEU A 60 15.20 -20.83 11.26
N LEU A 61 14.97 -21.38 12.46
CA LEU A 61 13.63 -21.71 12.94
C LEU A 61 12.72 -20.50 12.98
N LEU A 62 13.19 -19.38 13.51
CA LEU A 62 12.44 -18.12 13.55
C LEU A 62 12.09 -17.65 12.13
N LEU A 63 13.01 -17.74 11.18
CA LEU A 63 12.77 -17.38 9.79
C LEU A 63 11.71 -18.32 9.14
N ILE A 64 11.75 -19.62 9.41
CA ILE A 64 10.73 -20.58 8.97
C ILE A 64 9.35 -20.17 9.51
N VAL A 65 9.26 -19.90 10.82
CA VAL A 65 7.99 -19.49 11.46
C VAL A 65 7.46 -18.19 10.85
N ILE A 66 8.32 -17.21 10.56
CA ILE A 66 7.95 -15.95 9.90
C ILE A 66 7.37 -16.24 8.51
N VAL A 67 8.06 -17.03 7.70
CA VAL A 67 7.63 -17.32 6.32
C VAL A 67 6.34 -18.13 6.32
N VAL A 68 6.26 -19.20 7.12
CA VAL A 68 5.08 -20.08 7.23
C VAL A 68 3.87 -19.26 7.69
N SER A 69 3.99 -18.51 8.78
CA SER A 69 2.88 -17.69 9.29
C SER A 69 2.44 -16.62 8.30
N SER A 70 3.36 -16.08 7.49
CA SER A 70 3.04 -15.07 6.46
C SER A 70 2.30 -15.66 5.26
N LEU A 71 2.74 -16.84 4.76
CA LEU A 71 2.13 -17.48 3.61
C LEU A 71 0.74 -18.07 3.90
N TRP A 72 0.55 -18.62 5.11
CA TRP A 72 -0.69 -19.29 5.49
C TRP A 72 -1.50 -18.53 6.55
N ARG A 73 -1.24 -17.24 6.77
CA ARG A 73 -1.93 -16.40 7.75
C ARG A 73 -3.46 -16.61 7.76
N LYS A 74 -4.07 -16.50 6.58
CA LYS A 74 -5.54 -16.65 6.43
C LYS A 74 -6.03 -18.04 6.79
N ARG A 75 -5.26 -19.09 6.42
CA ARG A 75 -5.59 -20.49 6.77
C ARG A 75 -5.41 -20.78 8.26
N LEU A 76 -4.47 -20.11 8.91
CA LEU A 76 -4.20 -20.22 10.34
C LEU A 76 -5.16 -19.37 11.19
N GLY A 77 -6.07 -18.60 10.57
CA GLY A 77 -7.02 -17.73 11.27
C GLY A 77 -6.36 -16.59 12.04
N ILE A 78 -5.12 -16.21 11.72
CA ILE A 78 -4.41 -15.16 12.45
C ILE A 78 -4.88 -13.80 11.93
N GLU A 79 -5.43 -12.99 12.83
CA GLU A 79 -5.82 -11.60 12.57
C GLU A 79 -4.61 -10.78 12.09
N TYR A 80 -4.84 -9.85 11.14
CA TYR A 80 -3.76 -9.10 10.49
C TYR A 80 -2.91 -8.28 11.46
N ASP A 81 -3.52 -7.56 12.39
CA ASP A 81 -2.79 -6.70 13.33
C ASP A 81 -1.93 -7.51 14.31
N ARG A 82 -2.45 -8.64 14.80
CA ARG A 82 -1.70 -9.56 15.67
C ARG A 82 -0.54 -10.21 14.91
N TRP A 83 -0.81 -10.67 13.67
CA TRP A 83 0.23 -11.23 12.83
C TRP A 83 1.34 -10.21 12.55
N ARG A 84 0.99 -8.97 12.25
CA ARG A 84 1.94 -7.90 11.95
C ARG A 84 2.87 -7.59 13.14
N LEU A 85 2.31 -7.60 14.35
CA LEU A 85 3.11 -7.43 15.58
C LEU A 85 4.04 -8.62 15.80
N LEU A 86 3.53 -9.86 15.71
CA LEU A 86 4.32 -11.07 15.86
C LEU A 86 5.40 -11.17 14.80
N HIS A 87 5.08 -10.91 13.54
CA HIS A 87 6.04 -10.87 12.44
C HIS A 87 7.18 -9.90 12.70
N ALA A 88 6.89 -8.69 13.17
CA ALA A 88 7.90 -7.71 13.48
C ALA A 88 8.80 -8.13 14.67
N LEU A 89 8.23 -8.72 15.72
CA LEU A 89 8.97 -9.22 16.86
C LEU A 89 9.88 -10.38 16.46
N LEU A 90 9.34 -11.37 15.76
CA LEU A 90 10.09 -12.53 15.28
C LEU A 90 11.22 -12.12 14.33
N ALA A 91 10.98 -11.13 13.46
CA ALA A 91 12.02 -10.61 12.56
C ALA A 91 13.19 -9.97 13.31
N VAL A 92 12.90 -9.20 14.37
CA VAL A 92 13.97 -8.62 15.23
C VAL A 92 14.74 -9.72 15.95
N LEU A 93 14.04 -10.71 16.52
CA LEU A 93 14.69 -11.83 17.21
C LEU A 93 15.53 -12.68 16.25
N ALA A 94 15.02 -12.94 15.03
CA ALA A 94 15.76 -13.68 14.00
C ALA A 94 17.03 -12.91 13.57
N LEU A 95 16.93 -11.58 13.40
CA LEU A 95 18.08 -10.73 13.08
C LEU A 95 19.12 -10.76 14.20
N LEU A 96 18.71 -10.61 15.45
CA LEU A 96 19.63 -10.66 16.61
C LEU A 96 20.32 -12.02 16.70
N ALA A 97 19.58 -13.12 16.53
CA ALA A 97 20.15 -14.46 16.53
C ALA A 97 21.12 -14.66 15.36
N ALA A 98 20.79 -14.17 14.15
CA ALA A 98 21.67 -14.26 12.98
C ALA A 98 22.97 -13.45 13.19
N VAL A 99 22.88 -12.22 13.70
CA VAL A 99 24.06 -11.38 14.00
C VAL A 99 24.95 -12.07 15.03
N THR A 100 24.38 -12.57 16.12
CA THR A 100 25.13 -13.29 17.16
C THR A 100 25.79 -14.58 16.65
N HIS A 101 25.09 -15.31 15.77
CA HIS A 101 25.64 -16.51 15.12
C HIS A 101 26.84 -16.17 14.22
N VAL A 102 26.71 -15.17 13.35
CA VAL A 102 27.80 -14.76 12.45
C VAL A 102 29.02 -14.27 13.23
N ASP A 103 28.79 -13.48 14.25
CA ASP A 103 29.85 -12.92 15.12
C ASP A 103 30.58 -14.02 15.90
N GLY A 104 29.82 -14.97 16.45
CA GLY A 104 30.36 -16.10 17.23
C GLY A 104 31.02 -17.17 16.37
N ALA A 105 30.56 -17.39 15.13
CA ALA A 105 31.15 -18.38 14.22
C ALA A 105 32.57 -18.00 13.74
N SER A 106 32.98 -16.76 13.89
CA SER A 106 34.31 -16.13 13.70
C SER A 106 35.09 -16.48 12.41
N SER A 107 34.82 -17.61 11.75
CA SER A 107 35.50 -18.08 10.55
C SER A 107 35.38 -17.14 9.34
N TYR A 108 34.32 -16.35 9.29
CA TYR A 108 34.08 -15.39 8.21
C TYR A 108 34.60 -13.98 8.50
N LEU A 109 34.72 -13.61 9.78
CA LEU A 109 35.14 -12.28 10.23
C LEU A 109 36.62 -12.24 10.63
N THR A 110 37.47 -12.93 9.87
CA THR A 110 38.90 -13.10 10.20
C THR A 110 39.74 -11.83 10.00
N SER A 111 39.33 -10.96 9.04
CA SER A 111 40.10 -9.73 8.79
C SER A 111 39.42 -8.49 9.39
N PRO A 112 40.19 -7.45 9.79
CA PRO A 112 39.63 -6.20 10.30
C PRO A 112 38.66 -5.52 9.32
N ALA A 113 38.90 -5.60 8.02
CA ALA A 113 38.05 -5.03 7.01
C ALA A 113 36.67 -5.72 6.98
N LYS A 114 36.62 -7.05 7.08
CA LYS A 114 35.35 -7.81 7.15
C LYS A 114 34.57 -7.49 8.43
N ARG A 115 35.25 -7.37 9.57
CA ARG A 115 34.64 -6.97 10.85
C ARG A 115 34.04 -5.56 10.76
N LEU A 116 34.78 -4.61 10.18
CA LEU A 116 34.30 -3.24 9.99
C LEU A 116 33.08 -3.19 9.06
N ALA A 117 33.10 -3.91 7.94
CA ALA A 117 31.95 -3.99 7.02
C ALA A 117 30.73 -4.61 7.70
N TRP A 118 30.90 -5.68 8.47
CA TRP A 118 29.84 -6.33 9.22
C TRP A 118 29.25 -5.41 10.29
N LEU A 119 30.10 -4.72 11.05
CA LEU A 119 29.68 -3.74 12.04
C LEU A 119 28.90 -2.59 11.39
N ALA A 120 29.39 -2.05 10.28
CA ALA A 120 28.72 -0.98 9.55
C ALA A 120 27.33 -1.42 9.05
N LEU A 121 27.21 -2.64 8.52
CA LEU A 121 25.92 -3.22 8.11
C LEU A 121 24.97 -3.39 9.30
N THR A 122 25.45 -3.92 10.42
CA THR A 122 24.65 -4.10 11.64
C THR A 122 24.17 -2.76 12.19
N LEU A 123 25.03 -1.75 12.25
CA LEU A 123 24.69 -0.40 12.68
C LEU A 123 23.70 0.27 11.73
N ALA A 124 23.82 0.06 10.40
CA ALA A 124 22.86 0.57 9.42
C ALA A 124 21.45 -0.04 9.65
N TRP A 125 21.35 -1.35 9.88
CA TRP A 125 20.08 -1.99 10.22
C TRP A 125 19.50 -1.49 11.54
N LEU A 126 20.34 -1.33 12.57
CA LEU A 126 19.92 -0.75 13.85
C LEU A 126 19.38 0.67 13.68
N ALA A 127 20.07 1.51 12.89
CA ALA A 127 19.65 2.86 12.59
C ALA A 127 18.29 2.89 11.88
N VAL A 128 18.05 1.98 10.91
CA VAL A 128 16.75 1.83 10.25
C VAL A 128 15.66 1.43 11.24
N ILE A 129 15.93 0.47 12.13
CA ILE A 129 14.97 0.03 13.14
C ILE A 129 14.63 1.20 14.09
N VAL A 130 15.63 1.90 14.61
CA VAL A 130 15.44 3.08 15.49
C VAL A 130 14.67 4.17 14.75
N HIS A 131 15.03 4.45 13.50
CA HIS A 131 14.30 5.44 12.70
C HIS A 131 12.82 5.07 12.55
N VAL A 132 12.51 3.83 12.17
CA VAL A 132 11.12 3.40 11.89
C VAL A 132 10.31 3.21 13.17
N ARG A 133 10.92 2.71 14.26
CA ARG A 133 10.20 2.32 15.48
C ARG A 133 10.20 3.38 16.58
N VAL A 134 11.12 4.34 16.52
CA VAL A 134 11.26 5.38 17.56
C VAL A 134 11.11 6.77 16.96
N LEU A 135 12.00 7.16 16.04
CA LEU A 135 12.04 8.54 15.55
C LEU A 135 10.79 8.93 14.75
N ARG A 136 10.31 8.04 13.88
CA ARG A 136 9.12 8.29 13.09
C ARG A 136 7.85 8.41 13.95
N PRO A 137 7.52 7.48 14.86
CA PRO A 137 6.38 7.63 15.76
C PRO A 137 6.46 8.88 16.64
N LEU A 138 7.64 9.26 17.10
CA LEU A 138 7.84 10.52 17.83
C LEU A 138 7.48 11.74 16.99
N ARG A 139 7.91 11.79 15.72
CA ARG A 139 7.54 12.87 14.79
C ARG A 139 6.04 12.91 14.53
N LEU A 140 5.41 11.75 14.34
CA LEU A 140 3.95 11.67 14.14
C LEU A 140 3.20 12.16 15.38
N ARG A 141 3.66 11.82 16.58
CA ARG A 141 3.07 12.29 17.84
C ARG A 141 3.12 13.82 17.98
N GLN A 142 4.15 14.45 17.42
CA GLN A 142 4.29 15.92 17.40
C GLN A 142 3.46 16.60 16.31
N ARG A 143 2.87 15.84 15.37
CA ARG A 143 2.08 16.33 14.25
C ARG A 143 0.74 15.62 14.17
N PRO A 144 -0.11 15.76 15.22
CA PRO A 144 -1.42 15.12 15.23
C PRO A 144 -2.38 15.81 14.27
N TYR A 145 -3.32 15.02 13.78
CA TYR A 145 -4.52 15.50 13.10
C TYR A 145 -5.73 15.29 14.00
N ARG A 146 -6.79 16.02 13.77
CA ARG A 146 -8.11 15.79 14.36
C ARG A 146 -9.13 15.51 13.28
N VAL A 147 -10.04 14.62 13.58
CA VAL A 147 -11.21 14.39 12.75
C VAL A 147 -12.07 15.65 12.77
N SER A 148 -12.21 16.31 11.63
CA SER A 148 -13.03 17.49 11.45
C SER A 148 -14.42 17.15 10.93
N ALA A 149 -14.57 16.07 10.14
CA ALA A 149 -15.85 15.59 9.66
C ALA A 149 -15.82 14.08 9.37
N VAL A 150 -16.96 13.43 9.56
CA VAL A 150 -17.22 12.05 9.13
C VAL A 150 -18.51 12.08 8.31
N ARG A 151 -18.42 11.80 7.01
CA ARG A 151 -19.58 11.76 6.11
C ARG A 151 -19.84 10.32 5.69
N ARG A 152 -21.04 9.83 5.95
CA ARG A 152 -21.46 8.53 5.42
C ARG A 152 -21.79 8.68 3.93
N GLU A 153 -21.20 7.83 3.14
CA GLU A 153 -21.40 7.74 1.68
C GLU A 153 -22.25 6.50 1.37
N GLN A 154 -22.57 6.34 0.10
CA GLN A 154 -23.23 5.13 -0.40
C GLN A 154 -22.32 3.89 -0.31
N GLY A 155 -22.88 2.70 -0.42
CA GLY A 155 -22.15 1.43 -0.51
C GLY A 155 -21.32 1.07 0.72
N ARG A 156 -21.79 1.38 1.94
CA ARG A 156 -21.06 1.15 3.21
C ARG A 156 -19.68 1.84 3.22
N THR A 157 -19.62 3.04 2.69
CA THR A 157 -18.40 3.84 2.58
C THR A 157 -18.52 5.07 3.47
N CYS A 158 -17.42 5.54 4.03
CA CYS A 158 -17.35 6.78 4.81
C CYS A 158 -16.20 7.65 4.30
N THR A 159 -16.43 8.95 4.21
CA THR A 159 -15.37 9.95 4.00
C THR A 159 -15.01 10.58 5.34
N LEU A 160 -13.74 10.43 5.71
CA LEU A 160 -13.13 10.98 6.91
C LEU A 160 -12.28 12.18 6.53
N THR A 161 -12.61 13.35 7.07
CA THR A 161 -11.81 14.57 6.89
C THR A 161 -11.01 14.86 8.15
N LEU A 162 -9.72 15.16 7.97
CA LEU A 162 -8.78 15.42 9.05
C LEU A 162 -8.16 16.80 8.88
N ALA A 163 -8.12 17.57 9.96
CA ALA A 163 -7.44 18.86 10.03
C ALA A 163 -6.16 18.76 10.88
N PRO A 164 -5.04 19.36 10.47
CA PRO A 164 -3.81 19.37 11.25
C PRO A 164 -3.97 20.20 12.53
N VAL A 165 -3.28 19.80 13.61
CA VAL A 165 -3.34 20.48 14.91
C VAL A 165 -1.95 20.97 15.29
N GLY A 166 -1.77 22.29 15.33
CA GLY A 166 -0.49 22.91 15.71
C GLY A 166 0.62 22.80 14.64
N HIS A 167 0.26 22.45 13.40
CA HIS A 167 1.19 22.41 12.25
C HIS A 167 0.43 22.65 10.94
N ALA A 168 1.16 22.99 9.88
CA ALA A 168 0.57 23.32 8.56
C ALA A 168 0.19 22.08 7.71
N GLY A 169 0.22 20.87 8.29
CA GLY A 169 0.03 19.66 7.49
C GLY A 169 1.27 19.30 6.66
N PHE A 170 1.04 18.69 5.51
CA PHE A 170 2.06 18.38 4.50
C PHE A 170 1.46 18.47 3.10
N GLY A 171 2.30 18.81 2.11
CA GLY A 171 1.89 18.75 0.71
C GLY A 171 1.90 17.34 0.17
N PHE A 172 0.97 17.02 -0.74
CA PHE A 172 0.90 15.77 -1.46
C PHE A 172 0.49 15.98 -2.91
N GLN A 173 0.75 15.01 -3.78
CA GLN A 173 0.23 15.00 -5.14
C GLN A 173 -1.12 14.26 -5.16
N PRO A 174 -2.12 14.76 -5.92
CA PRO A 174 -3.42 14.11 -6.05
C PRO A 174 -3.27 12.65 -6.50
N GLY A 175 -3.97 11.73 -5.82
CA GLY A 175 -3.90 10.30 -6.09
C GLY A 175 -2.90 9.53 -5.21
N GLN A 176 -2.00 10.19 -4.49
CA GLN A 176 -1.13 9.56 -3.49
C GLN A 176 -1.93 9.01 -2.30
N PHE A 177 -1.28 8.20 -1.46
CA PHE A 177 -1.84 7.62 -0.25
C PHE A 177 -1.03 7.97 1.00
N ALA A 178 -1.62 7.73 2.16
CA ALA A 178 -0.94 7.81 3.46
C ALA A 178 -1.34 6.63 4.36
N TRP A 179 -0.51 6.37 5.37
CA TRP A 179 -0.86 5.47 6.46
C TRP A 179 -1.63 6.24 7.53
N LEU A 180 -2.83 5.77 7.82
CA LEU A 180 -3.73 6.33 8.79
C LEU A 180 -3.73 5.48 10.06
N SER A 181 -3.55 6.12 11.23
CA SER A 181 -3.74 5.54 12.55
C SER A 181 -4.84 6.33 13.28
N LEU A 182 -5.87 5.64 13.73
CA LEU A 182 -6.99 6.17 14.49
C LEU A 182 -7.09 5.44 15.83
N ARG A 183 -7.55 6.13 16.88
CA ARG A 183 -7.79 5.53 18.20
C ARG A 183 -6.61 4.75 18.76
N SER A 184 -5.39 5.07 18.33
CA SER A 184 -4.18 4.36 18.73
C SER A 184 -2.99 5.30 18.80
N SER A 185 -1.95 4.89 19.53
CA SER A 185 -0.68 5.60 19.53
C SER A 185 0.09 5.34 18.23
N PRO A 186 0.86 6.30 17.69
CA PRO A 186 1.73 6.07 16.54
C PRO A 186 2.84 5.06 16.79
N PHE A 187 3.06 4.64 18.05
CA PHE A 187 3.98 3.56 18.41
C PHE A 187 3.39 2.16 18.24
N VAL A 188 2.06 2.06 18.12
CA VAL A 188 1.36 0.80 17.89
C VAL A 188 1.27 0.55 16.38
N LEU A 189 1.49 -0.70 15.97
CA LEU A 189 1.44 -1.12 14.56
C LEU A 189 0.00 -1.24 14.01
N ARG A 190 -0.86 -0.27 14.34
CA ARG A 190 -2.24 -0.19 13.85
C ARG A 190 -2.39 0.98 12.88
N GLU A 191 -1.72 0.87 11.76
CA GLU A 191 -1.78 1.84 10.68
C GLU A 191 -2.23 1.16 9.38
N HIS A 192 -3.12 1.80 8.65
CA HIS A 192 -3.71 1.25 7.42
C HIS A 192 -3.51 2.25 6.27
N PRO A 193 -3.16 1.77 5.06
CA PRO A 193 -2.94 2.64 3.91
C PRO A 193 -4.28 3.02 3.28
N PHE A 194 -4.47 4.31 3.03
CA PHE A 194 -5.61 4.84 2.29
C PHE A 194 -5.18 5.95 1.34
N SER A 195 -5.72 5.95 0.13
CA SER A 195 -5.48 7.03 -0.83
C SER A 195 -6.22 8.29 -0.40
N PHE A 196 -5.59 9.44 -0.61
CA PHE A 196 -6.26 10.70 -0.44
C PHE A 196 -7.45 10.79 -1.39
N ALA A 197 -8.58 11.26 -0.88
CA ALA A 197 -9.75 11.57 -1.68
C ALA A 197 -9.91 13.08 -1.92
N SER A 198 -9.33 13.95 -1.06
CA SER A 198 -9.29 15.39 -1.26
C SER A 198 -8.23 15.82 -2.28
N ALA A 199 -8.39 17.00 -2.87
CA ALA A 199 -7.28 17.76 -3.44
C ALA A 199 -6.33 18.20 -2.31
N PRO A 200 -5.06 18.57 -2.61
CA PRO A 200 -4.18 19.24 -1.68
C PRO A 200 -4.77 20.59 -1.23
N ALA A 201 -5.05 20.75 0.05
CA ALA A 201 -5.67 21.95 0.59
C ALA A 201 -4.64 22.86 1.25
N ALA A 202 -4.84 24.19 1.12
CA ALA A 202 -3.93 25.19 1.67
C ALA A 202 -3.86 25.18 3.21
N ASP A 203 -4.94 24.74 3.87
CA ASP A 203 -5.00 24.58 5.32
C ASP A 203 -4.37 23.28 5.83
N GLY A 204 -3.83 22.44 4.92
CA GLY A 204 -3.22 21.17 5.21
C GLY A 204 -4.23 20.07 5.60
N SER A 205 -5.52 20.30 5.44
CA SER A 205 -6.55 19.28 5.65
C SER A 205 -6.46 18.17 4.59
N VAL A 206 -6.83 16.95 4.97
CA VAL A 206 -6.82 15.78 4.11
C VAL A 206 -8.10 14.98 4.30
N ALA A 207 -8.58 14.32 3.23
CA ALA A 207 -9.73 13.43 3.34
C ALA A 207 -9.41 12.05 2.79
N PHE A 208 -10.00 11.03 3.43
CA PHE A 208 -9.92 9.62 3.04
C PHE A 208 -11.31 9.06 2.86
N THR A 209 -11.56 8.39 1.74
CA THR A 209 -12.83 7.70 1.50
C THR A 209 -12.60 6.21 1.63
N ILE A 210 -13.25 5.60 2.63
CA ILE A 210 -12.95 4.26 3.13
C ILE A 210 -14.20 3.41 3.09
N LYS A 211 -14.14 2.28 2.37
CA LYS A 211 -15.20 1.27 2.33
C LYS A 211 -15.02 0.26 3.45
N ALA A 212 -16.10 -0.11 4.12
CA ALA A 212 -16.11 -1.13 5.16
C ALA A 212 -15.89 -2.53 4.57
N LEU A 213 -14.64 -3.02 4.65
CA LEU A 213 -14.23 -4.34 4.13
C LEU A 213 -13.65 -5.26 5.22
N GLY A 214 -13.14 -4.70 6.32
CA GLY A 214 -12.58 -5.42 7.47
C GLY A 214 -12.84 -4.63 8.74
N ASP A 215 -12.41 -5.15 9.90
CA ASP A 215 -12.74 -4.61 11.22
C ASP A 215 -12.37 -3.13 11.37
N PHE A 216 -11.16 -2.75 11.00
CA PHE A 216 -10.73 -1.35 11.06
C PHE A 216 -11.58 -0.46 10.15
N SER A 217 -11.74 -0.82 8.88
CA SER A 217 -12.48 -0.01 7.91
C SER A 217 -14.00 0.06 8.24
N ALA A 218 -14.55 -0.98 8.85
CA ALA A 218 -15.95 -0.97 9.34
C ALA A 218 -16.15 -0.01 10.52
N SER A 219 -15.13 0.16 11.37
CA SER A 219 -15.20 1.05 12.55
C SER A 219 -15.07 2.55 12.21
N ILE A 220 -14.77 2.90 10.96
CA ILE A 220 -14.59 4.32 10.53
C ILE A 220 -15.88 5.12 10.69
N GLY A 221 -17.03 4.49 10.42
CA GLY A 221 -18.35 5.15 10.57
C GLY A 221 -18.70 5.55 12.00
N ASP A 222 -17.99 5.01 13.00
CA ASP A 222 -18.19 5.26 14.43
C ASP A 222 -17.12 6.20 15.02
N VAL A 223 -16.28 6.78 14.17
CA VAL A 223 -15.27 7.77 14.58
C VAL A 223 -15.97 9.07 14.92
N ALA A 224 -15.67 9.63 16.10
CA ALA A 224 -16.24 10.91 16.52
C ALA A 224 -15.42 12.09 15.97
N VAL A 225 -16.12 13.18 15.65
CA VAL A 225 -15.47 14.48 15.39
C VAL A 225 -14.68 14.90 16.61
N GLY A 226 -13.43 15.36 16.40
CA GLY A 226 -12.50 15.73 17.47
C GLY A 226 -11.54 14.59 17.87
N GLU A 227 -11.75 13.34 17.45
CA GLU A 227 -10.81 12.25 17.73
C GLU A 227 -9.45 12.53 17.08
N THR A 228 -8.38 12.08 17.76
CA THR A 228 -7.02 12.23 17.28
C THR A 228 -6.68 11.16 16.25
N ALA A 229 -6.06 11.61 15.16
CA ALA A 229 -5.52 10.78 14.10
C ALA A 229 -4.04 11.08 13.84
N TYR A 230 -3.33 10.10 13.32
CA TYR A 230 -1.96 10.28 12.85
C TYR A 230 -1.88 9.86 11.38
N VAL A 231 -1.33 10.75 10.57
CA VAL A 231 -1.21 10.55 9.11
C VAL A 231 0.27 10.54 8.76
N ASP A 232 0.73 9.42 8.24
CA ASP A 232 2.09 9.26 7.77
C ASP A 232 2.11 9.15 6.25
N GLY A 233 2.58 10.16 5.60
CA GLY A 233 2.60 10.30 4.15
C GLY A 233 3.29 11.60 3.71
N PRO A 234 3.17 11.94 2.41
CA PRO A 234 2.52 11.14 1.35
C PRO A 234 3.42 10.02 0.82
N TYR A 235 2.79 9.01 0.21
CA TYR A 235 3.46 7.91 -0.47
C TYR A 235 2.80 7.60 -1.81
N GLY A 236 3.50 6.84 -2.65
CA GLY A 236 3.01 6.39 -3.95
C GLY A 236 3.37 7.32 -5.11
N ALA A 237 3.29 6.75 -6.31
CA ALA A 237 3.58 7.42 -7.57
C ALA A 237 2.33 7.61 -8.44
N PHE A 238 1.18 7.18 -7.96
CA PHE A 238 -0.10 7.23 -8.67
C PHE A 238 -0.67 8.64 -8.64
N SER A 239 -0.20 9.49 -9.59
CA SER A 239 -0.63 10.88 -9.66
C SER A 239 -0.53 11.41 -11.08
N CYS A 240 -1.57 12.13 -11.53
CA CYS A 240 -1.57 12.80 -12.83
C CYS A 240 -0.61 14.00 -12.89
N ASP A 241 -0.19 14.54 -11.75
CA ASP A 241 0.79 15.64 -11.66
C ASP A 241 2.21 15.21 -12.07
N ARG A 242 2.46 13.90 -12.15
CA ARG A 242 3.74 13.36 -12.63
C ARG A 242 3.86 13.36 -14.15
N HIS A 243 2.74 13.57 -14.83
CA HIS A 243 2.63 13.56 -16.29
C HIS A 243 1.90 14.82 -16.79
N PRO A 244 2.46 16.00 -16.54
CA PRO A 244 1.87 17.27 -16.99
C PRO A 244 1.80 17.39 -18.52
N GLU A 245 2.62 16.61 -19.24
CA GLU A 245 2.65 16.51 -20.70
C GLU A 245 1.46 15.75 -21.29
N ALA A 246 0.69 15.03 -20.48
CA ALA A 246 -0.45 14.23 -20.94
C ALA A 246 -1.50 15.11 -21.64
N ARG A 247 -1.87 14.76 -22.87
CA ARG A 247 -2.87 15.50 -23.66
C ARG A 247 -4.31 15.26 -23.21
N GLY A 248 -4.55 14.14 -22.54
CA GLY A 248 -5.83 13.76 -21.96
C GLY A 248 -5.62 12.67 -20.92
N LEU A 249 -6.63 12.42 -20.09
CA LEU A 249 -6.56 11.45 -19.02
C LEU A 249 -7.73 10.47 -19.08
N VAL A 250 -7.41 9.18 -18.98
CA VAL A 250 -8.38 8.11 -18.76
C VAL A 250 -8.28 7.65 -17.32
N PHE A 251 -9.39 7.64 -16.61
CA PHE A 251 -9.51 7.06 -15.29
C PHE A 251 -10.35 5.79 -15.37
N VAL A 252 -9.92 4.75 -14.68
CA VAL A 252 -10.69 3.52 -14.51
C VAL A 252 -10.76 3.23 -13.01
N ALA A 253 -11.95 3.36 -12.44
CA ALA A 253 -12.18 3.17 -11.02
C ALA A 253 -13.14 2.01 -10.76
N GLY A 254 -12.81 1.14 -9.79
CA GLY A 254 -13.69 0.08 -9.31
C GLY A 254 -14.08 0.29 -7.85
N GLY A 255 -15.38 0.52 -7.58
CA GLY A 255 -15.87 0.75 -6.23
C GLY A 255 -15.11 1.87 -5.51
N VAL A 256 -14.50 1.58 -4.34
CA VAL A 256 -13.74 2.57 -3.56
C VAL A 256 -12.42 3.00 -4.22
N GLY A 257 -11.99 2.35 -5.31
CA GLY A 257 -10.91 2.82 -6.17
C GLY A 257 -11.15 4.19 -6.80
N ILE A 258 -12.35 4.73 -6.66
CA ILE A 258 -12.70 6.10 -7.00
C ILE A 258 -11.98 7.13 -6.10
N ALA A 259 -11.53 6.79 -4.89
CA ALA A 259 -10.94 7.73 -3.95
C ALA A 259 -9.73 8.50 -4.51
N PRO A 260 -8.66 7.87 -5.02
CA PRO A 260 -7.54 8.58 -5.62
C PRO A 260 -7.92 9.32 -6.90
N VAL A 261 -8.90 8.83 -7.67
CA VAL A 261 -9.43 9.50 -8.86
C VAL A 261 -10.14 10.79 -8.46
N MET A 262 -10.95 10.79 -7.40
CA MET A 262 -11.59 11.99 -6.88
C MET A 262 -10.56 13.03 -6.41
N SER A 263 -9.48 12.59 -5.78
CA SER A 263 -8.36 13.49 -5.42
C SER A 263 -7.81 14.20 -6.67
N MET A 264 -7.58 13.45 -7.74
CA MET A 264 -7.09 14.01 -9.01
C MET A 264 -8.13 14.91 -9.66
N LEU A 265 -9.40 14.50 -9.78
CA LEU A 265 -10.46 15.29 -10.38
C LEU A 265 -10.73 16.60 -9.64
N ARG A 266 -10.72 16.59 -8.31
CA ARG A 266 -10.85 17.79 -7.48
C ARG A 266 -9.70 18.76 -7.71
N ALA A 267 -8.46 18.27 -7.74
CA ALA A 267 -7.29 19.11 -8.00
C ALA A 267 -7.28 19.66 -9.42
N LEU A 268 -7.69 18.88 -10.42
CA LEU A 268 -7.85 19.35 -11.80
C LEU A 268 -8.94 20.44 -11.91
N ALA A 269 -10.04 20.28 -11.17
CA ALA A 269 -11.10 21.29 -11.12
C ALA A 269 -10.66 22.58 -10.45
N GLU A 270 -9.89 22.52 -9.35
CA GLU A 270 -9.32 23.71 -8.70
C GLU A 270 -8.37 24.51 -9.59
N ARG A 271 -7.71 23.82 -10.53
CA ARG A 271 -6.77 24.39 -11.50
C ARG A 271 -7.43 24.79 -12.83
N ASP A 272 -8.74 24.62 -12.96
CA ASP A 272 -9.50 24.83 -14.20
C ASP A 272 -8.88 24.10 -15.42
N ASP A 273 -8.44 22.84 -15.21
CA ASP A 273 -7.82 22.03 -16.25
C ASP A 273 -8.79 21.79 -17.43
N ARG A 274 -8.33 22.00 -18.66
CA ARG A 274 -9.14 21.93 -19.86
C ARG A 274 -8.92 20.68 -20.69
N ARG A 275 -8.00 19.81 -20.28
CA ARG A 275 -7.74 18.55 -20.97
C ARG A 275 -8.99 17.70 -21.00
N PRO A 276 -9.19 16.89 -22.04
CA PRO A 276 -10.27 15.91 -22.06
C PRO A 276 -10.00 14.81 -21.03
N LEU A 277 -11.04 14.50 -20.26
CA LEU A 277 -11.02 13.51 -19.18
C LEU A 277 -12.12 12.48 -19.42
N LEU A 278 -11.78 11.19 -19.29
CA LEU A 278 -12.71 10.09 -19.41
C LEU A 278 -12.61 9.20 -18.16
N LEU A 279 -13.73 9.00 -17.46
CA LEU A 279 -13.82 8.12 -16.30
C LEU A 279 -14.71 6.93 -16.60
N PHE A 280 -14.16 5.72 -16.55
CA PHE A 280 -14.92 4.47 -16.42
C PHE A 280 -15.08 4.14 -14.94
N TYR A 281 -16.32 4.12 -14.46
CA TYR A 281 -16.59 3.87 -13.05
C TYR A 281 -17.45 2.62 -12.85
N GLY A 282 -16.78 1.52 -12.49
CA GLY A 282 -17.40 0.21 -12.29
C GLY A 282 -17.88 0.00 -10.85
N ASN A 283 -19.14 -0.40 -10.69
CA ASN A 283 -19.76 -0.79 -9.43
C ASN A 283 -20.64 -2.03 -9.62
N ARG A 284 -20.93 -2.75 -8.52
CA ARG A 284 -21.82 -3.90 -8.60
C ARG A 284 -23.28 -3.47 -8.82
N VAL A 285 -23.74 -2.55 -7.98
CA VAL A 285 -25.11 -2.01 -7.99
C VAL A 285 -25.06 -0.49 -7.91
N ASP A 286 -26.15 0.16 -8.22
CA ASP A 286 -26.26 1.62 -8.27
C ASP A 286 -26.04 2.27 -6.91
N GLU A 287 -26.52 1.65 -5.83
CA GLU A 287 -26.37 2.11 -4.45
C GLU A 287 -24.91 2.09 -3.96
N ASN A 288 -23.99 1.51 -4.72
CA ASN A 288 -22.56 1.51 -4.43
C ASN A 288 -21.80 2.64 -5.12
N VAL A 289 -22.46 3.46 -5.93
CA VAL A 289 -21.83 4.57 -6.68
C VAL A 289 -21.60 5.74 -5.73
N VAL A 290 -20.38 5.83 -5.18
CA VAL A 290 -19.96 6.94 -4.33
C VAL A 290 -19.71 8.20 -5.16
N PHE A 291 -20.01 9.38 -4.62
CA PHE A 291 -19.80 10.70 -5.25
C PHE A 291 -20.57 10.97 -6.55
N ARG A 292 -21.72 10.32 -6.78
CA ARG A 292 -22.51 10.50 -8.02
C ARG A 292 -22.78 11.98 -8.30
N GLU A 293 -23.41 12.69 -7.35
CA GLU A 293 -23.77 14.10 -7.52
C GLU A 293 -22.54 15.00 -7.73
N GLU A 294 -21.45 14.69 -7.06
CA GLU A 294 -20.21 15.43 -7.21
C GLU A 294 -19.55 15.17 -8.57
N LEU A 295 -19.56 13.94 -9.07
CA LEU A 295 -19.08 13.60 -10.42
C LEU A 295 -19.90 14.32 -11.50
N GLU A 296 -21.22 14.44 -11.34
CA GLU A 296 -22.08 15.22 -12.22
C GLU A 296 -21.73 16.72 -12.16
N ALA A 297 -21.46 17.25 -10.97
CA ALA A 297 -21.02 18.65 -10.82
C ALA A 297 -19.65 18.88 -11.46
N LEU A 298 -18.70 17.96 -11.28
CA LEU A 298 -17.38 18.02 -11.91
C LEU A 298 -17.45 17.91 -13.43
N SER A 299 -18.36 17.11 -13.97
CA SER A 299 -18.59 17.00 -15.43
C SER A 299 -19.09 18.29 -16.07
N ARG A 300 -19.76 19.15 -15.29
CA ARG A 300 -20.16 20.50 -15.77
C ARG A 300 -19.01 21.51 -15.71
N ARG A 301 -18.01 21.28 -14.86
CA ARG A 301 -16.89 22.20 -14.65
C ARG A 301 -15.65 21.83 -15.47
N LEU A 302 -15.40 20.53 -15.63
CA LEU A 302 -14.28 19.96 -16.38
C LEU A 302 -14.77 19.44 -17.72
N ASN A 303 -13.86 19.25 -18.68
CA ASN A 303 -14.13 18.48 -19.88
C ASN A 303 -14.12 16.96 -19.54
N LEU A 304 -14.99 16.55 -18.62
CA LEU A 304 -15.06 15.21 -18.04
C LEU A 304 -16.30 14.46 -18.56
N ARG A 305 -16.08 13.30 -19.14
CA ARG A 305 -17.11 12.31 -19.44
C ARG A 305 -17.01 11.16 -18.43
N VAL A 306 -18.13 10.86 -17.78
CA VAL A 306 -18.24 9.72 -16.84
C VAL A 306 -19.06 8.61 -17.53
N VAL A 307 -18.49 7.40 -17.53
CA VAL A 307 -19.15 6.18 -18.02
C VAL A 307 -19.34 5.25 -16.81
N HIS A 308 -20.57 5.18 -16.33
CA HIS A 308 -20.93 4.24 -15.27
C HIS A 308 -21.13 2.83 -15.83
N ILE A 309 -20.56 1.84 -15.14
CA ILE A 309 -20.65 0.42 -15.51
C ILE A 309 -21.22 -0.31 -14.27
N LEU A 310 -22.44 -0.87 -14.40
CA LEU A 310 -23.09 -1.60 -13.30
C LEU A 310 -23.17 -3.08 -13.58
N GLY A 311 -22.72 -3.90 -12.62
CA GLY A 311 -22.80 -5.36 -12.70
C GLY A 311 -24.25 -5.86 -12.68
N GLU A 312 -25.05 -5.27 -11.80
CA GLU A 312 -26.48 -5.56 -11.59
C GLU A 312 -27.25 -4.22 -11.65
N PRO A 313 -27.56 -3.72 -12.85
CA PRO A 313 -28.19 -2.41 -13.01
C PRO A 313 -29.67 -2.44 -12.60
N PRO A 314 -30.23 -1.29 -12.18
CA PRO A 314 -31.65 -1.16 -11.95
C PRO A 314 -32.45 -1.22 -13.27
N PRO A 315 -33.79 -1.44 -13.22
CA PRO A 315 -34.63 -1.31 -14.39
C PRO A 315 -34.45 0.07 -15.07
N HIS A 316 -34.45 0.10 -16.39
CA HIS A 316 -34.30 1.31 -17.20
C HIS A 316 -32.92 1.99 -17.13
N TRP A 317 -31.88 1.20 -16.81
CA TRP A 317 -30.50 1.68 -16.83
C TRP A 317 -30.02 1.95 -18.27
N ASP A 318 -29.55 3.15 -18.52
CA ASP A 318 -29.09 3.62 -19.86
C ASP A 318 -27.54 3.62 -19.99
N GLY A 319 -26.82 3.30 -18.91
CA GLY A 319 -25.36 3.18 -18.91
C GLY A 319 -24.87 1.77 -19.32
N GLU A 320 -23.56 1.56 -19.16
CA GLU A 320 -22.94 0.27 -19.48
C GLU A 320 -23.30 -0.80 -18.43
N GLN A 321 -23.44 -2.05 -18.88
CA GLN A 321 -23.84 -3.18 -18.04
C GLN A 321 -22.75 -4.25 -17.95
N GLY A 322 -22.71 -4.95 -16.82
CA GLY A 322 -21.80 -6.05 -16.55
C GLY A 322 -20.46 -5.59 -15.98
N LEU A 323 -19.39 -6.25 -16.40
CA LEU A 323 -18.02 -5.92 -16.01
C LEU A 323 -17.35 -5.06 -17.10
N LEU A 324 -16.31 -4.34 -16.73
CA LEU A 324 -15.44 -3.67 -17.70
C LEU A 324 -14.92 -4.69 -18.72
N ARG A 325 -14.98 -4.35 -20.01
CA ARG A 325 -14.50 -5.15 -21.15
C ARG A 325 -13.90 -4.24 -22.21
N THR A 326 -13.05 -4.82 -23.08
CA THR A 326 -12.40 -4.06 -24.18
C THR A 326 -13.41 -3.36 -25.08
N ASP A 327 -14.56 -3.99 -25.39
CA ASP A 327 -15.60 -3.39 -26.23
C ASP A 327 -16.25 -2.14 -25.59
N ILE A 328 -16.41 -2.14 -24.26
CA ILE A 328 -16.88 -0.97 -23.52
C ILE A 328 -15.85 0.16 -23.61
N VAL A 329 -14.57 -0.15 -23.36
CA VAL A 329 -13.52 0.87 -23.45
C VAL A 329 -13.45 1.43 -24.87
N ALA A 330 -13.49 0.58 -25.89
CA ALA A 330 -13.43 0.97 -27.31
C ALA A 330 -14.56 1.91 -27.74
N ARG A 331 -15.79 1.71 -27.21
CA ARG A 331 -16.94 2.58 -27.56
C ARG A 331 -16.78 4.01 -27.06
N HIS A 332 -16.03 4.21 -25.98
CA HIS A 332 -15.96 5.51 -25.31
C HIS A 332 -14.60 6.19 -25.42
N LEU A 333 -13.52 5.43 -25.64
CA LEU A 333 -12.18 5.98 -25.82
C LEU A 333 -12.14 6.75 -27.15
N PRO A 334 -11.72 8.03 -27.15
CA PRO A 334 -11.61 8.79 -28.40
C PRO A 334 -10.65 8.12 -29.38
N ALA A 335 -10.95 8.21 -30.67
CA ALA A 335 -10.11 7.64 -31.73
C ALA A 335 -8.69 8.22 -31.72
N ASP A 336 -8.57 9.54 -31.47
CA ASP A 336 -7.29 10.18 -31.19
C ASP A 336 -7.08 10.31 -29.67
N HIS A 337 -6.45 9.32 -29.10
CA HIS A 337 -5.98 9.30 -27.71
C HIS A 337 -4.44 9.32 -27.61
N THR A 338 -3.79 9.81 -28.68
CA THR A 338 -2.33 9.94 -28.69
C THR A 338 -1.85 10.87 -27.58
N GLY A 339 -0.93 10.37 -26.73
CA GLY A 339 -0.39 11.11 -25.59
C GLY A 339 -1.36 11.19 -24.39
N TRP A 340 -2.42 10.37 -24.38
CA TRP A 340 -3.23 10.23 -23.17
C TRP A 340 -2.57 9.26 -22.18
N HIS A 341 -2.78 9.53 -20.88
CA HIS A 341 -2.36 8.67 -19.79
C HIS A 341 -3.58 8.07 -19.07
N ALA A 342 -3.46 6.81 -18.70
CA ALA A 342 -4.51 6.08 -18.01
C ALA A 342 -4.13 5.79 -16.55
N TYR A 343 -5.08 6.02 -15.64
CA TYR A 343 -4.95 5.79 -14.21
C TYR A 343 -6.01 4.78 -13.76
N VAL A 344 -5.56 3.59 -13.37
CA VAL A 344 -6.43 2.44 -13.09
C VAL A 344 -6.35 2.09 -11.61
N CYS A 345 -7.49 2.10 -10.90
CA CYS A 345 -7.55 1.76 -9.49
C CYS A 345 -8.80 0.95 -9.13
N GLY A 346 -8.61 -0.19 -8.46
CA GLY A 346 -9.71 -1.06 -8.07
C GLY A 346 -9.29 -2.50 -7.79
N PRO A 347 -10.21 -3.46 -7.85
CA PRO A 347 -9.92 -4.87 -7.67
C PRO A 347 -8.98 -5.42 -8.74
N THR A 348 -8.06 -6.30 -8.35
CA THR A 348 -7.05 -6.90 -9.26
C THR A 348 -7.63 -7.46 -10.58
N PRO A 349 -8.77 -8.18 -10.61
CA PRO A 349 -9.34 -8.65 -11.88
C PRO A 349 -9.71 -7.52 -12.83
N MET A 350 -10.29 -6.43 -12.31
CA MET A 350 -10.67 -5.27 -13.12
C MET A 350 -9.44 -4.54 -13.68
N ILE A 351 -8.39 -4.37 -12.86
CA ILE A 351 -7.14 -3.74 -13.29
C ILE A 351 -6.54 -4.50 -14.48
N ARG A 352 -6.43 -5.83 -14.38
CA ARG A 352 -5.90 -6.67 -15.48
C ARG A 352 -6.70 -6.54 -16.77
N ILE A 353 -8.03 -6.45 -16.66
CA ILE A 353 -8.91 -6.26 -17.83
C ILE A 353 -8.69 -4.86 -18.41
N ALA A 354 -8.64 -3.83 -17.57
CA ALA A 354 -8.40 -2.45 -18.01
C ALA A 354 -7.05 -2.29 -18.72
N GLU A 355 -5.97 -2.82 -18.13
CA GLU A 355 -4.63 -2.78 -18.70
C GLU A 355 -4.58 -3.49 -20.07
N ARG A 356 -5.20 -4.68 -20.17
CA ARG A 356 -5.32 -5.40 -21.45
C ARG A 356 -6.11 -4.59 -22.46
N ALA A 357 -7.31 -4.09 -22.11
CA ALA A 357 -8.15 -3.33 -23.01
C ALA A 357 -7.43 -2.07 -23.53
N LEU A 358 -6.78 -1.30 -22.67
CA LEU A 358 -6.02 -0.12 -23.04
C LEU A 358 -4.84 -0.48 -23.97
N SER A 359 -4.14 -1.57 -23.70
CA SER A 359 -3.04 -2.06 -24.56
C SER A 359 -3.53 -2.51 -25.93
N GLU A 360 -4.65 -3.26 -26.00
CA GLU A 360 -5.27 -3.69 -27.26
C GLU A 360 -5.76 -2.49 -28.11
N LEU A 361 -6.14 -1.39 -27.46
CA LEU A 361 -6.55 -0.15 -28.10
C LEU A 361 -5.37 0.81 -28.40
N GLY A 362 -4.14 0.38 -28.20
CA GLY A 362 -2.94 1.13 -28.59
C GLY A 362 -2.42 2.13 -27.57
N VAL A 363 -2.92 2.13 -26.33
CA VAL A 363 -2.33 2.94 -25.24
C VAL A 363 -1.01 2.32 -24.81
N PRO A 364 0.12 3.02 -24.91
CA PRO A 364 1.43 2.46 -24.53
C PRO A 364 1.48 2.09 -23.05
N ALA A 365 2.11 0.95 -22.72
CA ALA A 365 2.20 0.47 -21.33
C ALA A 365 2.82 1.51 -20.37
N ARG A 366 3.78 2.34 -20.83
CA ARG A 366 4.38 3.43 -20.05
C ARG A 366 3.39 4.57 -19.71
N HIS A 367 2.24 4.63 -20.38
CA HIS A 367 1.17 5.59 -20.12
C HIS A 367 0.04 5.01 -19.26
N VAL A 368 0.14 3.74 -18.87
CA VAL A 368 -0.85 3.08 -18.00
C VAL A 368 -0.26 2.97 -16.59
N HIS A 369 -0.93 3.60 -15.64
CA HIS A 369 -0.54 3.65 -14.24
C HIS A 369 -1.61 2.95 -13.41
N SER A 370 -1.22 1.93 -12.65
CA SER A 370 -2.18 1.12 -11.88
C SER A 370 -1.82 1.12 -10.40
N GLU A 371 -2.82 1.15 -9.54
CA GLU A 371 -2.68 0.97 -8.09
C GLU A 371 -3.66 -0.09 -7.58
N ILE A 372 -3.12 -1.11 -6.89
CA ILE A 372 -3.88 -2.26 -6.39
C ILE A 372 -4.19 -2.07 -4.91
N PHE A 373 -5.46 -2.26 -4.51
CA PHE A 373 -5.89 -2.17 -3.12
C PHE A 373 -6.00 -3.50 -2.38
N ASP A 374 -5.62 -4.62 -3.00
CA ASP A 374 -5.67 -5.97 -2.41
C ASP A 374 -4.54 -6.24 -1.38
N LEU A 375 -4.39 -5.36 -0.38
CA LEU A 375 -3.36 -5.47 0.65
C LEU A 375 -3.83 -6.14 1.94
N ALA A 376 -5.06 -6.67 2.00
CA ALA A 376 -5.64 -7.29 3.20
C ALA A 376 -5.90 -8.79 3.03
#